data_acc0822107d59e0e6f1a95ce2999b714
#
_entry.id   acc0822107d59e0e6f1a95ce2999b714
#
_cell.length_a   1.000
_cell.length_b   1.000
_cell.length_c   1.000
_cell.angle_alpha   90.00
_cell.angle_beta   90.00
_cell.angle_gamma   90.00
#
_symmetry.space_group_name_H-M   'P 1'
#
loop_
_entity.id
_entity.type
_entity.pdbx_description
1 polymer ?
#
loop_
_entity_poly.entity_id
_entity_poly.type
_entity_poly.pdbx_seq_one_letter_code
_entity_poly.pdbx_strand_id
1 'polypeptide(L)'
;ETLEKQPWMCTMTEQLRTILSETAALYKRMIAVCRDEGGMESYESVLLSEQQMIEYASEASKYDELRERVNLIRFGSKPRKKKTDSFSEDKAKRVWDMREQAKKQIKSLSEDYFADDDERLLQKQHLAGVQVKELVRLTHAFLLRYSAAKRKKNLVDFGDLEHLALNVLSEKTSDGEKPTLVAAQYRESFEEIMIDEYQDSNYVQELILTSISRTDPPNLFMVGDVKQSIYRFRLARPELFMEKYETYTKEESTHQKIELHQNFRSRKSVLDSVNFFFYQLMHKAVGNVEYGKDAALYPGLVYEPCDTHPTGGATELMLLDLEDVTEDSDDDVKPENEDTQAVYSSREWEAAMIAEKIREITDPESGLYIWDKEQKTYRLTEYRDIAILLRTVSGWAEELISVLLSKGISASADTGSGYFSALEVQTILNLLEIIDNPLQDIPLAAVMHSPIGHFSSEELAIIRAEEPPSQCKHLYDAATSFAQKYSDPADAKNKEGYHELAGRLRTFFNQLETYRRKSRYLLLRELLVYVLEDSGYYEFISAMPGAATRKANLDMLLERAGAFEKTSYQGVFQFVRYINRLKKYSVDYAS
;
A
#
# COMPACT_ATOMS: atom_id res chain seq x y z
N GLU A 1 -40.06 7.35 17.75
CA GLU A 1 -38.88 8.20 18.06
C GLU A 1 -38.67 9.16 16.90
N THR A 2 -38.57 10.46 17.19
CA THR A 2 -38.35 11.49 16.16
C THR A 2 -36.89 11.44 15.71
N LEU A 3 -36.62 11.68 14.44
CA LEU A 3 -35.29 11.74 13.83
C LEU A 3 -34.33 12.68 14.59
N GLU A 4 -34.81 13.82 15.03
CA GLU A 4 -34.04 14.82 15.78
C GLU A 4 -33.40 14.29 17.09
N LYS A 5 -33.92 13.19 17.67
CA LYS A 5 -33.38 12.60 18.90
C LYS A 5 -32.32 11.52 18.66
N GLN A 6 -32.03 11.20 17.42
CA GLN A 6 -31.02 10.21 17.08
C GLN A 6 -29.61 10.80 17.23
N PRO A 7 -28.69 10.17 17.98
CA PRO A 7 -27.34 10.71 18.18
C PRO A 7 -26.57 10.98 16.88
N TRP A 8 -26.74 10.13 15.88
CA TRP A 8 -26.09 10.27 14.58
C TRP A 8 -26.60 11.48 13.78
N MET A 9 -27.83 11.93 14.00
CA MET A 9 -28.40 13.08 13.32
C MET A 9 -27.70 14.39 13.71
N CYS A 10 -27.35 14.54 14.99
CA CYS A 10 -26.58 15.69 15.46
C CYS A 10 -25.21 15.75 14.79
N THR A 11 -24.48 14.61 14.79
CA THR A 11 -23.16 14.50 14.16
C THR A 11 -23.22 14.75 12.66
N MET A 12 -24.20 14.19 11.96
CA MET A 12 -24.41 14.40 10.54
C MET A 12 -24.71 15.87 10.22
N THR A 13 -25.60 16.51 11.00
CA THR A 13 -25.92 17.93 10.83
C THR A 13 -24.69 18.81 11.00
N GLU A 14 -23.86 18.53 12.00
CA GLU A 14 -22.62 19.27 12.24
C GLU A 14 -21.60 19.08 11.10
N GLN A 15 -21.44 17.88 10.61
CA GLN A 15 -20.58 17.61 9.45
C GLN A 15 -21.05 18.35 8.18
N LEU A 16 -22.35 18.31 7.89
CA LEU A 16 -22.92 19.02 6.75
C LEU A 16 -22.74 20.54 6.85
N ARG A 17 -22.90 21.10 8.05
CA ARG A 17 -22.64 22.52 8.33
C ARG A 17 -21.17 22.88 8.09
N THR A 18 -20.26 22.02 8.53
CA THR A 18 -18.81 22.20 8.31
C THR A 18 -18.50 22.26 6.82
N ILE A 19 -19.01 21.31 6.02
CA ILE A 19 -18.81 21.29 4.56
C ILE A 19 -19.35 22.56 3.90
N LEU A 20 -20.52 23.05 4.31
CA LEU A 20 -21.09 24.29 3.78
C LEU A 20 -20.27 25.53 4.19
N SER A 21 -19.76 25.56 5.42
CA SER A 21 -18.89 26.65 5.91
C SER A 21 -17.57 26.70 5.14
N GLU A 22 -16.94 25.55 4.89
CA GLU A 22 -15.72 25.42 4.06
C GLU A 22 -15.99 25.85 2.62
N THR A 23 -17.15 25.46 2.06
CA THR A 23 -17.58 25.91 0.74
C THR A 23 -17.79 27.43 0.69
N ALA A 24 -18.40 28.02 1.70
CA ALA A 24 -18.54 29.49 1.80
C ALA A 24 -17.18 30.18 1.88
N ALA A 25 -16.21 29.60 2.61
CA ALA A 25 -14.83 30.11 2.68
C ALA A 25 -14.12 30.02 1.30
N LEU A 26 -14.36 28.97 0.53
CA LEU A 26 -13.87 28.84 -0.85
C LEU A 26 -14.44 29.96 -1.75
N TYR A 27 -15.73 30.27 -1.62
CA TYR A 27 -16.35 31.40 -2.33
C TYR A 27 -15.71 32.75 -1.95
N LYS A 28 -15.36 32.97 -0.70
CA LYS A 28 -14.63 34.19 -0.26
C LYS A 28 -13.28 34.31 -0.97
N ARG A 29 -12.56 33.20 -1.15
CA ARG A 29 -11.28 33.19 -1.89
C ARG A 29 -11.49 33.50 -3.38
N MET A 30 -12.51 32.92 -4.03
CA MET A 30 -12.83 33.21 -5.43
C MET A 30 -13.22 34.68 -5.63
N ILE A 31 -13.98 35.26 -4.71
CA ILE A 31 -14.35 36.69 -4.71
C ILE A 31 -13.11 37.57 -4.57
N ALA A 32 -12.16 37.21 -3.69
CA ALA A 32 -10.91 37.95 -3.55
C ALA A 32 -10.11 37.97 -4.86
N VAL A 33 -10.02 36.83 -5.56
CA VAL A 33 -9.37 36.75 -6.88
C VAL A 33 -10.05 37.66 -7.90
N CYS A 34 -11.39 37.73 -7.90
CA CYS A 34 -12.13 38.63 -8.81
C CYS A 34 -11.84 40.11 -8.51
N ARG A 35 -11.65 40.49 -7.24
CA ARG A 35 -11.34 41.87 -6.84
C ARG A 35 -9.92 42.27 -7.18
N ASP A 36 -8.95 41.37 -6.97
CA ASP A 36 -7.53 41.63 -7.26
C ASP A 36 -7.27 41.80 -8.74
N GLU A 37 -8.01 41.09 -9.61
CA GLU A 37 -7.82 41.17 -11.06
C GLU A 37 -8.41 42.46 -11.65
N GLY A 38 -9.49 42.99 -11.06
CA GLY A 38 -10.26 44.10 -11.62
C GLY A 38 -11.04 43.73 -12.89
N GLY A 39 -12.15 44.36 -13.13
CA GLY A 39 -12.99 44.10 -14.31
C GLY A 39 -13.82 42.83 -14.27
N MET A 40 -13.81 42.09 -13.16
CA MET A 40 -14.60 40.86 -12.96
C MET A 40 -15.87 41.09 -12.11
N GLU A 41 -16.44 42.29 -12.08
CA GLU A 41 -17.59 42.68 -11.21
C GLU A 41 -18.83 41.81 -11.47
N SER A 42 -19.02 41.34 -12.71
CA SER A 42 -20.12 40.46 -13.05
C SER A 42 -19.97 39.05 -12.45
N TYR A 43 -18.73 38.52 -12.39
CA TYR A 43 -18.41 37.28 -11.72
C TYR A 43 -18.52 37.41 -10.20
N GLU A 44 -17.96 38.50 -9.64
CA GLU A 44 -18.05 38.81 -8.22
C GLU A 44 -19.49 38.86 -7.73
N SER A 45 -20.37 39.55 -8.48
CA SER A 45 -21.80 39.67 -8.14
C SER A 45 -22.49 38.30 -8.02
N VAL A 46 -22.22 37.38 -8.95
CA VAL A 46 -22.80 36.03 -8.92
C VAL A 46 -22.25 35.26 -7.72
N LEU A 47 -20.94 35.29 -7.52
CA LEU A 47 -20.27 34.57 -6.41
C LEU A 47 -20.73 35.10 -5.04
N LEU A 48 -20.90 36.42 -4.86
CA LEU A 48 -21.40 37.02 -3.62
C LEU A 48 -22.82 36.56 -3.30
N SER A 49 -23.70 36.51 -4.30
CA SER A 49 -25.09 36.05 -4.11
C SER A 49 -25.12 34.56 -3.69
N GLU A 50 -24.33 33.73 -4.35
CA GLU A 50 -24.23 32.30 -4.02
C GLU A 50 -23.59 32.07 -2.65
N GLN A 51 -22.51 32.77 -2.33
CA GLN A 51 -21.82 32.72 -1.04
C GLN A 51 -22.75 33.08 0.14
N GLN A 52 -23.56 34.13 0.01
CA GLN A 52 -24.51 34.52 1.05
C GLN A 52 -25.55 33.42 1.32
N MET A 53 -26.06 32.75 0.27
CA MET A 53 -27.00 31.65 0.44
C MET A 53 -26.36 30.44 1.10
N ILE A 54 -25.10 30.11 0.74
CA ILE A 54 -24.36 28.98 1.32
C ILE A 54 -24.02 29.27 2.79
N GLU A 55 -23.59 30.52 3.11
CA GLU A 55 -23.27 30.93 4.46
C GLU A 55 -24.53 30.89 5.35
N TYR A 56 -25.67 31.40 4.83
CA TYR A 56 -26.95 31.30 5.52
C TYR A 56 -27.38 29.84 5.78
N ALA A 57 -27.10 28.93 4.83
CA ALA A 57 -27.39 27.53 5.03
C ALA A 57 -26.48 26.89 6.11
N SER A 58 -25.20 27.27 6.17
CA SER A 58 -24.26 26.77 7.16
C SER A 58 -24.57 27.18 8.61
N GLU A 59 -25.36 28.24 8.82
CA GLU A 59 -25.77 28.71 10.13
C GLU A 59 -26.96 27.93 10.73
N ALA A 60 -27.59 27.02 9.96
CA ALA A 60 -28.72 26.25 10.44
C ALA A 60 -28.36 25.43 11.68
N SER A 61 -29.22 25.45 12.71
CA SER A 61 -28.97 24.73 13.97
C SER A 61 -29.51 23.29 13.96
N LYS A 62 -30.49 22.99 13.09
CA LYS A 62 -31.21 21.74 13.00
C LYS A 62 -31.17 21.18 11.59
N TYR A 63 -31.31 19.85 11.46
CA TYR A 63 -31.32 19.16 10.17
C TYR A 63 -32.42 19.66 9.21
N ASP A 64 -33.65 19.82 9.70
CA ASP A 64 -34.76 20.30 8.86
C ASP A 64 -34.52 21.70 8.33
N GLU A 65 -34.06 22.59 9.19
CA GLU A 65 -33.67 23.92 8.82
C GLU A 65 -32.53 23.93 7.79
N LEU A 66 -31.54 23.06 7.97
CA LEU A 66 -30.43 22.90 7.04
C LEU A 66 -30.93 22.41 5.66
N ARG A 67 -31.81 21.42 5.64
CA ARG A 67 -32.46 20.90 4.44
C ARG A 67 -33.22 22.00 3.68
N GLU A 68 -34.03 22.77 4.39
CA GLU A 68 -34.78 23.87 3.80
C GLU A 68 -33.85 24.93 3.20
N ARG A 69 -32.85 25.37 3.94
CA ARG A 69 -31.91 26.40 3.49
C ARG A 69 -31.05 25.98 2.33
N VAL A 70 -30.55 24.70 2.30
CA VAL A 70 -29.79 24.15 1.17
C VAL A 70 -30.65 24.08 -0.09
N ASN A 71 -31.92 23.69 0.03
CA ASN A 71 -32.86 23.65 -1.09
C ASN A 71 -33.23 25.05 -1.65
N LEU A 72 -32.97 26.10 -0.90
CA LEU A 72 -33.14 27.49 -1.37
C LEU A 72 -31.94 28.01 -2.16
N ILE A 73 -30.79 27.38 -2.11
CA ILE A 73 -29.59 27.80 -2.84
C ILE A 73 -29.87 27.77 -4.36
N ARG A 74 -29.64 28.90 -5.01
CA ARG A 74 -29.79 29.04 -6.46
C ARG A 74 -28.47 29.48 -7.06
N PHE A 75 -28.08 28.77 -8.12
CA PHE A 75 -26.84 29.02 -8.84
C PHE A 75 -27.09 29.85 -10.10
N GLY A 76 -26.36 30.96 -10.20
CA GLY A 76 -26.42 31.85 -11.34
C GLY A 76 -25.76 31.24 -12.59
N SER A 77 -26.06 31.82 -13.74
CA SER A 77 -25.41 31.47 -15.02
C SER A 77 -24.05 32.15 -15.15
N LYS A 78 -23.15 31.57 -15.96
CA LYS A 78 -21.85 32.15 -16.25
C LYS A 78 -22.00 33.54 -16.88
N PRO A 79 -21.39 34.58 -16.30
CA PRO A 79 -21.41 35.92 -16.89
C PRO A 79 -20.74 35.95 -18.27
N ARG A 80 -21.27 36.72 -19.17
CA ARG A 80 -20.66 36.94 -20.49
C ARG A 80 -19.65 38.06 -20.42
N LYS A 81 -18.44 37.83 -20.93
CA LYS A 81 -17.39 38.84 -21.05
C LYS A 81 -17.89 39.99 -21.93
N LYS A 82 -17.82 41.21 -21.43
CA LYS A 82 -18.11 42.41 -22.22
C LYS A 82 -16.84 42.89 -22.90
N LYS A 83 -16.99 43.66 -24.00
CA LYS A 83 -15.83 44.22 -24.73
C LYS A 83 -14.96 45.16 -23.92
N THR A 84 -15.51 45.68 -22.80
CA THR A 84 -14.83 46.59 -21.86
C THR A 84 -14.08 45.87 -20.76
N ASP A 85 -14.24 44.55 -20.61
CA ASP A 85 -13.66 43.79 -19.51
C ASP A 85 -12.20 43.42 -19.85
N SER A 86 -11.27 43.75 -18.93
CA SER A 86 -9.81 43.65 -19.11
C SER A 86 -9.18 42.50 -18.34
N PHE A 87 -9.98 41.56 -17.81
CA PHE A 87 -9.47 40.45 -17.01
C PHE A 87 -8.89 39.28 -17.83
N SER A 88 -7.99 38.52 -17.22
CA SER A 88 -7.42 37.28 -17.77
C SER A 88 -8.47 36.18 -17.92
N GLU A 89 -8.55 35.60 -19.13
CA GLU A 89 -9.48 34.50 -19.41
C GLU A 89 -9.14 33.23 -18.60
N ASP A 90 -7.85 32.95 -18.40
CA ASP A 90 -7.41 31.80 -17.60
C ASP A 90 -7.79 31.91 -16.14
N LYS A 91 -7.66 33.09 -15.54
CA LYS A 91 -8.12 33.32 -14.17
C LYS A 91 -9.64 33.21 -14.05
N ALA A 92 -10.38 33.78 -15.00
CA ALA A 92 -11.83 33.66 -15.02
C ALA A 92 -12.28 32.20 -15.21
N LYS A 93 -11.57 31.43 -16.05
CA LYS A 93 -11.80 29.99 -16.21
C LYS A 93 -11.57 29.26 -14.89
N ARG A 94 -10.40 29.44 -14.26
CA ARG A 94 -10.07 28.79 -12.96
C ARG A 94 -11.11 29.09 -11.88
N VAL A 95 -11.49 30.35 -11.70
CA VAL A 95 -12.52 30.75 -10.74
C VAL A 95 -13.83 30.06 -11.03
N TRP A 96 -14.22 29.98 -12.31
CA TRP A 96 -15.48 29.36 -12.68
C TRP A 96 -15.45 27.83 -12.54
N ASP A 97 -14.34 27.19 -12.82
CA ASP A 97 -14.16 25.75 -12.66
C ASP A 97 -14.22 25.36 -11.15
N MET A 98 -13.57 26.12 -10.29
CA MET A 98 -13.69 25.96 -8.83
C MET A 98 -15.15 26.13 -8.35
N ARG A 99 -15.86 27.12 -8.88
CA ARG A 99 -17.28 27.33 -8.59
C ARG A 99 -18.15 26.17 -9.06
N GLU A 100 -17.91 25.61 -10.25
CA GLU A 100 -18.67 24.45 -10.74
C GLU A 100 -18.39 23.19 -9.90
N GLN A 101 -17.19 23.01 -9.40
CA GLN A 101 -16.87 21.94 -8.45
C GLN A 101 -17.65 22.12 -7.14
N ALA A 102 -17.64 23.32 -6.56
CA ALA A 102 -18.41 23.64 -5.35
C ALA A 102 -19.91 23.44 -5.54
N LYS A 103 -20.44 23.86 -6.70
CA LYS A 103 -21.85 23.64 -7.07
C LYS A 103 -22.19 22.15 -7.19
N LYS A 104 -21.31 21.34 -7.79
CA LYS A 104 -21.49 19.88 -7.85
C LYS A 104 -21.53 19.28 -6.46
N GLN A 105 -20.62 19.71 -5.57
CA GLN A 105 -20.59 19.25 -4.18
C GLN A 105 -21.90 19.56 -3.45
N ILE A 106 -22.41 20.80 -3.53
CA ILE A 106 -23.69 21.18 -2.89
C ILE A 106 -24.86 20.40 -3.47
N LYS A 107 -24.87 20.15 -4.79
CA LYS A 107 -25.91 19.31 -5.42
C LYS A 107 -25.86 17.89 -4.90
N SER A 108 -24.67 17.28 -4.85
CA SER A 108 -24.48 15.94 -4.28
C SER A 108 -24.97 15.88 -2.82
N LEU A 109 -24.65 16.89 -1.99
CA LEU A 109 -25.21 16.98 -0.64
C LEU A 109 -26.74 16.98 -0.61
N SER A 110 -27.38 17.72 -1.54
CA SER A 110 -28.84 17.75 -1.62
C SER A 110 -29.41 16.39 -2.04
N GLU A 111 -28.78 15.73 -3.00
CA GLU A 111 -29.23 14.43 -3.50
C GLU A 111 -29.00 13.30 -2.48
N ASP A 112 -27.86 13.31 -1.80
CA ASP A 112 -27.44 12.24 -0.88
C ASP A 112 -28.12 12.33 0.49
N TYR A 113 -28.32 13.55 1.00
CA TYR A 113 -28.75 13.77 2.39
C TYR A 113 -30.16 14.38 2.53
N PHE A 114 -30.66 15.11 1.53
CA PHE A 114 -31.91 15.87 1.64
C PHE A 114 -33.01 15.44 0.66
N ALA A 115 -32.78 14.38 -0.12
CA ALA A 115 -33.76 13.88 -1.09
C ALA A 115 -34.94 13.17 -0.46
N ASP A 116 -34.73 12.55 0.71
CA ASP A 116 -35.76 11.78 1.40
C ASP A 116 -36.47 12.63 2.49
N ASP A 117 -37.75 12.34 2.67
CA ASP A 117 -38.51 12.82 3.83
C ASP A 117 -38.16 12.00 5.10
N ASP A 118 -38.65 12.46 6.25
CA ASP A 118 -38.35 11.85 7.55
C ASP A 118 -38.86 10.42 7.66
N GLU A 119 -40.00 10.14 7.04
CA GLU A 119 -40.60 8.79 7.08
C GLU A 119 -39.73 7.81 6.29
N ARG A 120 -39.27 8.20 5.11
CA ARG A 120 -38.35 7.41 4.28
C ARG A 120 -36.98 7.21 4.94
N LEU A 121 -36.43 8.23 5.59
CA LEU A 121 -35.18 8.11 6.34
C LEU A 121 -35.32 7.10 7.48
N LEU A 122 -36.42 7.13 8.23
CA LEU A 122 -36.71 6.17 9.30
C LEU A 122 -36.91 4.74 8.73
N GLN A 123 -37.56 4.58 7.59
CA GLN A 123 -37.69 3.29 6.92
C GLN A 123 -36.34 2.74 6.47
N LYS A 124 -35.49 3.57 5.83
CA LYS A 124 -34.12 3.19 5.45
C LYS A 124 -33.28 2.81 6.66
N GLN A 125 -33.36 3.57 7.75
CA GLN A 125 -32.67 3.26 9.00
C GLN A 125 -33.16 1.91 9.58
N HIS A 126 -34.46 1.65 9.56
CA HIS A 126 -35.00 0.38 10.05
C HIS A 126 -34.49 -0.81 9.22
N LEU A 127 -34.52 -0.71 7.89
CA LEU A 127 -34.00 -1.74 7.00
C LEU A 127 -32.50 -1.98 7.21
N ALA A 128 -31.70 -0.91 7.27
CA ALA A 128 -30.28 -0.99 7.58
C ALA A 128 -30.04 -1.63 8.97
N GLY A 129 -30.87 -1.27 9.97
CA GLY A 129 -30.82 -1.82 11.31
C GLY A 129 -31.04 -3.33 11.36
N VAL A 130 -31.92 -3.88 10.51
CA VAL A 130 -32.13 -5.33 10.39
C VAL A 130 -30.87 -6.01 9.86
N GLN A 131 -30.25 -5.44 8.80
CA GLN A 131 -29.01 -5.97 8.22
C GLN A 131 -27.83 -5.90 9.20
N VAL A 132 -27.69 -4.77 9.89
CA VAL A 132 -26.63 -4.57 10.90
C VAL A 132 -26.81 -5.55 12.08
N LYS A 133 -28.02 -5.77 12.56
CA LYS A 133 -28.30 -6.77 13.62
C LYS A 133 -27.89 -8.17 13.20
N GLU A 134 -28.20 -8.56 11.96
CA GLU A 134 -27.79 -9.87 11.46
C GLU A 134 -26.26 -9.97 11.29
N LEU A 135 -25.60 -8.92 10.81
CA LEU A 135 -24.12 -8.86 10.74
C LEU A 135 -23.50 -9.01 12.14
N VAL A 136 -24.02 -8.29 13.14
CA VAL A 136 -23.56 -8.41 14.55
C VAL A 136 -23.76 -9.83 15.06
N ARG A 137 -24.91 -10.44 14.79
CA ARG A 137 -25.18 -11.83 15.17
C ARG A 137 -24.18 -12.82 14.54
N LEU A 138 -23.92 -12.65 13.24
CA LEU A 138 -22.95 -13.49 12.52
C LEU A 138 -21.53 -13.28 13.03
N THR A 139 -21.14 -12.04 13.27
CA THR A 139 -19.82 -11.70 13.83
C THR A 139 -19.63 -12.33 15.21
N HIS A 140 -20.62 -12.24 16.07
CA HIS A 140 -20.58 -12.87 17.40
C HIS A 140 -20.48 -14.40 17.30
N ALA A 141 -21.28 -15.02 16.42
CA ALA A 141 -21.21 -16.46 16.17
C ALA A 141 -19.84 -16.89 15.60
N PHE A 142 -19.25 -16.07 14.73
CA PHE A 142 -17.90 -16.30 14.22
C PHE A 142 -16.85 -16.23 15.35
N LEU A 143 -16.88 -15.19 16.19
CA LEU A 143 -15.95 -15.03 17.31
C LEU A 143 -15.96 -16.23 18.25
N LEU A 144 -17.17 -16.74 18.60
CA LEU A 144 -17.30 -17.92 19.45
C LEU A 144 -16.69 -19.18 18.80
N ARG A 145 -16.95 -19.40 17.50
CA ARG A 145 -16.40 -20.54 16.76
C ARG A 145 -14.89 -20.41 16.57
N TYR A 146 -14.41 -19.22 16.28
CA TYR A 146 -12.99 -18.93 16.10
C TYR A 146 -12.20 -19.19 17.41
N SER A 147 -12.69 -18.67 18.53
CA SER A 147 -12.12 -18.92 19.86
C SER A 147 -12.12 -20.41 20.21
N ALA A 148 -13.21 -21.14 19.94
CA ALA A 148 -13.27 -22.57 20.16
C ALA A 148 -12.28 -23.35 19.28
N ALA A 149 -12.11 -22.94 18.02
CA ALA A 149 -11.15 -23.55 17.09
C ALA A 149 -9.70 -23.32 17.53
N LYS A 150 -9.36 -22.12 18.00
CA LYS A 150 -8.03 -21.80 18.58
C LYS A 150 -7.75 -22.67 19.81
N ARG A 151 -8.70 -22.75 20.75
CA ARG A 151 -8.57 -23.59 21.97
C ARG A 151 -8.34 -25.07 21.62
N LYS A 152 -9.08 -25.60 20.63
CA LYS A 152 -8.90 -26.99 20.18
C LYS A 152 -7.50 -27.28 19.64
N LYS A 153 -6.83 -26.25 19.10
CA LYS A 153 -5.46 -26.34 18.55
C LYS A 153 -4.38 -25.88 19.51
N ASN A 154 -4.72 -25.44 20.74
CA ASN A 154 -3.83 -24.80 21.69
C ASN A 154 -3.07 -23.60 21.08
N LEU A 155 -3.78 -22.76 20.32
CA LEU A 155 -3.23 -21.56 19.68
C LEU A 155 -3.85 -20.31 20.28
N VAL A 156 -3.06 -19.24 20.34
CA VAL A 156 -3.50 -17.88 20.65
C VAL A 156 -3.00 -16.94 19.56
N ASP A 157 -3.72 -15.89 19.24
CA ASP A 157 -3.26 -14.78 18.41
C ASP A 157 -2.82 -13.59 19.28
N PHE A 158 -2.26 -12.55 18.66
CA PHE A 158 -1.77 -11.38 19.39
C PHE A 158 -2.87 -10.67 20.19
N GLY A 159 -4.09 -10.58 19.66
CA GLY A 159 -5.23 -10.03 20.39
C GLY A 159 -5.61 -10.86 21.61
N ASP A 160 -5.51 -12.20 21.52
CA ASP A 160 -5.71 -13.06 22.68
C ASP A 160 -4.68 -12.79 23.76
N LEU A 161 -3.39 -12.57 23.40
CA LEU A 161 -2.33 -12.28 24.38
C LEU A 161 -2.63 -11.01 25.17
N GLU A 162 -3.03 -9.93 24.47
CA GLU A 162 -3.41 -8.67 25.12
C GLU A 162 -4.62 -8.86 26.07
N HIS A 163 -5.68 -9.51 25.60
CA HIS A 163 -6.88 -9.73 26.41
C HIS A 163 -6.66 -10.69 27.57
N LEU A 164 -5.84 -11.72 27.41
CA LEU A 164 -5.48 -12.64 28.49
C LEU A 164 -4.64 -11.94 29.54
N ALA A 165 -3.66 -11.10 29.11
CA ALA A 165 -2.88 -10.27 30.03
C ALA A 165 -3.81 -9.34 30.82
N LEU A 166 -4.74 -8.65 30.14
CA LEU A 166 -5.70 -7.77 30.82
C LEU A 166 -6.58 -8.54 31.82
N ASN A 167 -7.07 -9.73 31.49
CA ASN A 167 -7.85 -10.57 32.40
C ASN A 167 -7.07 -11.01 33.65
N VAL A 168 -5.73 -11.11 33.56
CA VAL A 168 -4.87 -11.40 34.71
C VAL A 168 -4.61 -10.15 35.56
N LEU A 169 -4.50 -9.00 34.92
CA LEU A 169 -4.08 -7.74 35.56
C LEU A 169 -5.25 -6.89 36.06
N SER A 170 -6.46 -7.08 35.51
CA SER A 170 -7.63 -6.27 35.82
C SER A 170 -8.85 -7.15 36.08
N GLU A 171 -9.70 -6.77 37.01
CA GLU A 171 -11.00 -7.37 37.27
C GLU A 171 -12.12 -6.34 37.14
N LYS A 172 -13.24 -6.78 36.53
CA LYS A 172 -14.44 -5.95 36.38
C LYS A 172 -15.23 -5.92 37.68
N THR A 173 -15.44 -4.71 38.21
CA THR A 173 -16.27 -4.47 39.39
C THR A 173 -17.47 -3.60 39.04
N SER A 174 -18.43 -3.43 39.97
CA SER A 174 -19.56 -2.51 39.81
C SER A 174 -19.13 -1.05 39.55
N ASP A 175 -17.95 -0.67 40.03
CA ASP A 175 -17.40 0.69 39.98
C ASP A 175 -16.40 0.88 38.82
N GLY A 176 -16.26 -0.11 37.93
CA GLY A 176 -15.32 -0.12 36.82
C GLY A 176 -14.27 -1.22 36.94
N GLU A 177 -13.18 -1.09 36.17
CA GLU A 177 -12.06 -2.03 36.20
C GLU A 177 -11.10 -1.69 37.33
N LYS A 178 -10.70 -2.70 38.12
CA LYS A 178 -9.72 -2.56 39.22
C LYS A 178 -8.53 -3.49 39.01
N PRO A 179 -7.30 -3.04 39.35
CA PRO A 179 -6.12 -3.91 39.30
C PRO A 179 -6.23 -5.09 40.27
N THR A 180 -5.77 -6.25 39.81
CA THR A 180 -5.72 -7.47 40.62
C THR A 180 -4.52 -7.48 41.54
N LEU A 181 -4.42 -8.49 42.43
CA LEU A 181 -3.23 -8.72 43.26
C LEU A 181 -1.97 -8.96 42.40
N VAL A 182 -2.09 -9.57 41.24
CA VAL A 182 -0.99 -9.77 40.30
C VAL A 182 -0.49 -8.42 39.76
N ALA A 183 -1.40 -7.53 39.37
CA ALA A 183 -1.03 -6.18 38.97
C ALA A 183 -0.33 -5.39 40.09
N ALA A 184 -0.78 -5.56 41.33
CA ALA A 184 -0.14 -4.94 42.49
C ALA A 184 1.32 -5.42 42.67
N GLN A 185 1.61 -6.71 42.47
CA GLN A 185 2.97 -7.23 42.49
C GLN A 185 3.86 -6.61 41.42
N TYR A 186 3.35 -6.42 40.18
CA TYR A 186 4.09 -5.72 39.14
C TYR A 186 4.33 -4.25 39.47
N ARG A 187 3.37 -3.56 40.09
CA ARG A 187 3.54 -2.18 40.56
C ARG A 187 4.66 -2.02 41.56
N GLU A 188 4.83 -3.01 42.42
CA GLU A 188 5.93 -3.03 43.43
C GLU A 188 7.27 -3.39 42.80
N SER A 189 7.27 -4.28 41.78
CA SER A 189 8.52 -4.78 41.18
C SER A 189 9.12 -3.84 40.15
N PHE A 190 8.29 -3.06 39.40
CA PHE A 190 8.78 -2.15 38.38
C PHE A 190 9.15 -0.80 39.00
N GLU A 191 10.41 -0.40 38.87
CA GLU A 191 10.85 0.94 39.26
C GLU A 191 10.38 1.98 38.22
N GLU A 192 10.57 1.67 36.94
CA GLU A 192 10.15 2.50 35.80
C GLU A 192 9.52 1.65 34.69
N ILE A 193 8.54 2.20 34.04
CA ILE A 193 7.89 1.62 32.85
C ILE A 193 8.07 2.62 31.71
N MET A 194 8.82 2.23 30.68
CA MET A 194 9.14 3.07 29.53
C MET A 194 8.41 2.56 28.30
N ILE A 195 7.72 3.48 27.59
CA ILE A 195 6.93 3.16 26.40
C ILE A 195 7.40 4.06 25.29
N ASP A 196 7.79 3.45 24.19
CA ASP A 196 8.10 4.12 22.92
C ASP A 196 6.88 4.08 21.98
N GLU A 197 6.82 5.03 21.03
CA GLU A 197 5.74 5.16 20.05
C GLU A 197 4.33 5.14 20.69
N TYR A 198 4.17 5.84 21.80
CA TYR A 198 2.94 5.79 22.61
C TYR A 198 1.68 6.24 21.82
N GLN A 199 1.83 7.06 20.77
CA GLN A 199 0.72 7.46 19.88
C GLN A 199 0.07 6.29 19.15
N ASP A 200 0.75 5.13 19.05
CA ASP A 200 0.25 3.92 18.40
C ASP A 200 -0.43 2.94 19.36
N SER A 201 -0.51 3.29 20.65
CA SER A 201 -1.16 2.47 21.67
C SER A 201 -2.68 2.39 21.47
N ASN A 202 -3.26 1.23 21.79
CA ASN A 202 -4.71 1.01 21.85
C ASN A 202 -5.25 1.00 23.29
N TYR A 203 -6.56 0.99 23.48
CA TYR A 203 -7.18 0.97 24.81
C TYR A 203 -6.81 -0.24 25.66
N VAL A 204 -6.62 -1.42 25.06
CA VAL A 204 -6.26 -2.63 25.80
C VAL A 204 -4.84 -2.50 26.36
N GLN A 205 -3.92 -2.00 25.54
CA GLN A 205 -2.55 -1.73 25.95
C GLN A 205 -2.50 -0.65 27.04
N GLU A 206 -3.26 0.42 26.90
CA GLU A 206 -3.38 1.47 27.93
C GLU A 206 -3.87 0.90 29.27
N LEU A 207 -4.89 0.05 29.26
CA LEU A 207 -5.40 -0.58 30.47
C LEU A 207 -4.36 -1.54 31.11
N ILE A 208 -3.61 -2.28 30.31
CA ILE A 208 -2.52 -3.11 30.80
C ILE A 208 -1.48 -2.24 31.50
N LEU A 209 -1.02 -1.17 30.83
CA LEU A 209 0.01 -0.28 31.34
C LEU A 209 -0.43 0.45 32.63
N THR A 210 -1.63 0.98 32.67
CA THR A 210 -2.18 1.65 33.85
C THR A 210 -2.46 0.69 35.01
N SER A 211 -2.75 -0.59 34.70
CA SER A 211 -2.92 -1.62 35.73
C SER A 211 -1.62 -1.94 36.48
N ILE A 212 -0.47 -1.88 35.81
CA ILE A 212 0.84 -2.21 36.38
C ILE A 212 1.68 -1.00 36.81
N SER A 213 1.26 0.22 36.46
CA SER A 213 1.97 1.45 36.82
C SER A 213 1.53 2.00 38.18
N ARG A 214 2.43 2.72 38.85
CA ARG A 214 2.13 3.46 40.09
C ARG A 214 1.62 4.86 39.76
N THR A 215 0.75 5.35 40.61
CA THR A 215 0.27 6.74 40.54
C THR A 215 0.99 7.65 41.53
N ASP A 216 1.50 7.07 42.66
CA ASP A 216 2.23 7.81 43.69
C ASP A 216 3.32 6.91 44.33
N PRO A 217 4.61 7.19 44.13
CA PRO A 217 5.17 8.05 43.11
C PRO A 217 4.93 7.46 41.69
N PRO A 218 4.68 8.28 40.68
CA PRO A 218 4.46 7.80 39.34
C PRO A 218 5.75 7.21 38.74
N ASN A 219 5.61 6.14 37.94
CA ASN A 219 6.74 5.44 37.34
C ASN A 219 6.56 5.18 35.83
N LEU A 220 5.67 5.94 35.16
CA LEU A 220 5.38 5.77 33.75
C LEU A 220 6.06 6.87 32.93
N PHE A 221 6.93 6.47 32.01
CA PHE A 221 7.60 7.33 31.06
C PHE A 221 7.17 6.97 29.62
N MET A 222 6.57 7.91 28.91
CA MET A 222 6.00 7.71 27.58
C MET A 222 6.70 8.63 26.58
N VAL A 223 7.13 8.07 25.46
CA VAL A 223 7.68 8.81 24.33
C VAL A 223 6.80 8.58 23.11
N GLY A 224 6.57 9.63 22.35
CA GLY A 224 5.77 9.53 21.14
C GLY A 224 5.67 10.83 20.37
N ASP A 225 5.15 10.75 19.17
CA ASP A 225 4.86 11.89 18.31
C ASP A 225 3.52 11.70 17.62
N VAL A 226 2.50 12.41 18.07
CA VAL A 226 1.14 12.29 17.52
C VAL A 226 1.07 12.56 16.01
N LYS A 227 1.99 13.36 15.45
CA LYS A 227 2.09 13.64 14.00
C LYS A 227 2.45 12.39 13.21
N GLN A 228 3.05 11.38 13.85
CA GLN A 228 3.47 10.09 13.27
C GLN A 228 2.47 8.97 13.52
N SER A 229 1.28 9.25 14.05
CA SER A 229 0.23 8.26 14.25
C SER A 229 -0.39 7.82 12.92
N ILE A 230 0.11 6.72 12.36
CA ILE A 230 -0.32 6.15 11.08
C ILE A 230 -0.99 4.78 11.24
N TYR A 231 -1.09 4.24 12.46
CA TYR A 231 -1.62 2.89 12.72
C TYR A 231 -3.08 2.87 13.23
N ARG A 232 -3.88 3.90 12.91
CA ARG A 232 -5.30 3.95 13.31
C ARG A 232 -6.10 2.74 12.79
N PHE A 233 -5.73 2.19 11.63
CA PHE A 233 -6.32 0.96 11.08
C PHE A 233 -6.01 -0.30 11.92
N ARG A 234 -5.01 -0.25 12.82
CA ARG A 234 -4.70 -1.27 13.84
C ARG A 234 -5.32 -0.96 15.19
N LEU A 235 -6.34 -0.11 15.25
CA LEU A 235 -7.03 0.35 16.45
C LEU A 235 -6.18 1.24 17.37
N ALA A 236 -5.05 1.80 16.89
CA ALA A 236 -4.32 2.83 17.61
C ALA A 236 -5.23 4.01 17.96
N ARG A 237 -5.04 4.57 19.15
CA ARG A 237 -5.82 5.67 19.71
C ARG A 237 -4.93 6.86 20.06
N PRO A 238 -4.58 7.68 19.07
CA PRO A 238 -3.76 8.87 19.31
C PRO A 238 -4.43 9.84 20.29
N GLU A 239 -5.75 9.73 20.48
CA GLU A 239 -6.51 10.50 21.47
C GLU A 239 -5.97 10.28 22.90
N LEU A 240 -5.47 9.08 23.23
CA LEU A 240 -4.85 8.78 24.54
C LEU A 240 -3.58 9.60 24.77
N PHE A 241 -2.77 9.76 23.73
CA PHE A 241 -1.59 10.61 23.77
C PHE A 241 -1.98 12.09 23.87
N MET A 242 -2.96 12.52 23.06
CA MET A 242 -3.42 13.91 23.05
C MET A 242 -4.02 14.35 24.37
N GLU A 243 -4.79 13.50 25.06
CA GLU A 243 -5.31 13.78 26.39
C GLU A 243 -4.18 14.07 27.39
N LYS A 244 -3.14 13.24 27.41
CA LYS A 244 -1.97 13.46 28.25
C LYS A 244 -1.19 14.72 27.83
N TYR A 245 -1.03 14.94 26.53
CA TYR A 245 -0.35 16.11 25.99
C TYR A 245 -1.05 17.43 26.38
N GLU A 246 -2.38 17.46 26.44
CA GLU A 246 -3.18 18.61 26.83
C GLU A 246 -3.25 18.81 28.35
N THR A 247 -3.23 17.73 29.12
CA THR A 247 -3.41 17.78 30.59
C THR A 247 -2.10 17.90 31.38
N TYR A 248 -0.98 17.36 30.85
CA TYR A 248 0.31 17.41 31.52
C TYR A 248 0.96 18.80 31.40
N THR A 249 1.68 19.22 32.44
CA THR A 249 2.31 20.55 32.53
C THR A 249 3.77 20.51 32.08
N LYS A 250 4.32 21.64 31.64
CA LYS A 250 5.75 21.80 31.36
C LYS A 250 6.59 21.99 32.63
N GLU A 251 5.92 22.37 33.71
CA GLU A 251 6.56 22.56 35.02
C GLU A 251 6.81 21.21 35.69
N GLU A 252 7.80 21.18 36.60
CA GLU A 252 8.11 19.99 37.38
C GLU A 252 6.91 19.55 38.22
N SER A 253 6.37 18.38 37.91
CA SER A 253 5.19 17.82 38.55
C SER A 253 5.14 16.29 38.38
N THR A 254 4.20 15.64 39.08
CA THR A 254 3.93 14.20 38.87
C THR A 254 3.39 13.86 37.49
N HIS A 255 2.93 14.85 36.73
CA HIS A 255 2.43 14.72 35.37
C HIS A 255 3.12 15.77 34.50
N GLN A 256 4.39 15.52 34.20
CA GLN A 256 5.24 16.45 33.47
C GLN A 256 5.29 16.10 31.97
N LYS A 257 5.22 17.15 31.14
CA LYS A 257 5.41 17.08 29.69
C LYS A 257 6.76 17.69 29.32
N ILE A 258 7.56 16.92 28.56
CA ILE A 258 8.83 17.35 27.98
C ILE A 258 8.69 17.38 26.46
N GLU A 259 8.86 18.54 25.85
CA GLU A 259 8.74 18.71 24.40
C GLU A 259 10.14 18.66 23.76
N LEU A 260 10.31 17.76 22.79
CA LEU A 260 11.53 17.62 22.01
C LEU A 260 11.31 18.20 20.61
N HIS A 261 11.92 19.35 20.34
CA HIS A 261 11.73 20.07 19.07
C HIS A 261 12.86 19.84 18.07
N GLN A 262 14.01 19.33 18.51
CA GLN A 262 15.19 19.22 17.67
C GLN A 262 15.25 17.88 16.94
N ASN A 263 15.46 17.94 15.62
CA ASN A 263 15.66 16.79 14.76
C ASN A 263 17.16 16.64 14.45
N PHE A 264 17.76 15.50 14.85
CA PHE A 264 19.18 15.19 14.63
C PHE A 264 19.39 14.24 13.44
N ARG A 265 18.37 13.95 12.66
CA ARG A 265 18.41 13.01 11.53
C ARG A 265 18.52 13.71 10.19
N SER A 266 17.73 14.76 9.99
CA SER A 266 17.51 15.40 8.69
C SER A 266 18.23 16.74 8.59
N ARG A 267 18.58 17.12 7.36
CA ARG A 267 19.10 18.45 7.05
C ARG A 267 18.03 19.52 7.17
N LYS A 268 18.46 20.76 7.40
CA LYS A 268 17.58 21.92 7.54
C LYS A 268 16.63 22.09 6.35
N SER A 269 17.14 21.92 5.11
CA SER A 269 16.31 22.05 3.89
C SER A 269 15.14 21.06 3.85
N VAL A 270 15.35 19.83 4.33
CA VAL A 270 14.28 18.82 4.43
C VAL A 270 13.25 19.22 5.48
N LEU A 271 13.72 19.67 6.65
CA LEU A 271 12.83 20.09 7.75
C LEU A 271 12.02 21.34 7.38
N ASP A 272 12.65 22.31 6.72
CA ASP A 272 11.94 23.52 6.25
C ASP A 272 10.86 23.17 5.23
N SER A 273 11.12 22.23 4.33
CA SER A 273 10.15 21.77 3.35
C SER A 273 8.98 21.03 4.01
N VAL A 274 9.27 20.13 4.96
CA VAL A 274 8.24 19.43 5.74
C VAL A 274 7.38 20.45 6.50
N ASN A 275 8.00 21.39 7.20
CA ASN A 275 7.29 22.46 7.91
C ASN A 275 6.40 23.28 6.96
N PHE A 276 6.91 23.64 5.76
CA PHE A 276 6.15 24.41 4.77
C PHE A 276 4.86 23.72 4.36
N PHE A 277 4.91 22.41 4.10
CA PHE A 277 3.71 21.66 3.75
C PHE A 277 2.76 21.49 4.93
N PHE A 278 3.25 21.11 6.09
CA PHE A 278 2.40 20.76 7.22
C PHE A 278 1.79 21.96 7.92
N TYR A 279 2.40 23.15 7.87
CA TYR A 279 1.73 24.39 8.28
C TYR A 279 0.46 24.69 7.47
N GLN A 280 0.35 24.17 6.26
CA GLN A 280 -0.80 24.38 5.38
C GLN A 280 -1.82 23.23 5.44
N LEU A 281 -1.38 22.00 5.70
CA LEU A 281 -2.19 20.80 5.54
C LEU A 281 -2.66 20.21 6.88
N MET A 282 -1.89 20.36 7.96
CA MET A 282 -2.17 19.67 9.22
C MET A 282 -2.86 20.60 10.21
N HIS A 283 -4.19 20.51 10.25
CA HIS A 283 -5.07 21.27 11.16
C HIS A 283 -5.98 20.32 11.94
N LYS A 284 -6.50 20.79 13.09
CA LYS A 284 -7.45 20.02 13.93
C LYS A 284 -8.61 19.43 13.13
N ALA A 285 -9.15 20.16 12.15
CA ALA A 285 -10.25 19.71 11.32
C ALA A 285 -9.91 18.53 10.41
N VAL A 286 -8.65 18.35 10.02
CA VAL A 286 -8.19 17.30 9.07
C VAL A 286 -7.54 16.13 9.79
N GLY A 287 -6.70 16.40 10.80
CA GLY A 287 -5.87 15.38 11.44
C GLY A 287 -5.95 15.34 12.97
N ASN A 288 -6.88 16.09 13.59
CA ASN A 288 -6.99 16.28 15.04
C ASN A 288 -5.74 16.90 15.70
N VAL A 289 -4.77 17.35 14.92
CA VAL A 289 -3.51 17.94 15.38
C VAL A 289 -3.36 19.31 14.74
N GLU A 290 -2.97 20.32 15.52
CA GLU A 290 -2.62 21.65 15.01
C GLU A 290 -1.10 21.74 14.84
N TYR A 291 -0.64 21.94 13.60
CA TYR A 291 0.78 22.09 13.30
C TYR A 291 1.22 23.54 13.45
N GLY A 292 1.52 23.91 14.68
CA GLY A 292 2.05 25.22 15.02
C GLY A 292 3.57 25.22 15.22
N LYS A 293 4.10 26.33 15.76
CA LYS A 293 5.52 26.46 16.08
C LYS A 293 6.02 25.39 17.06
N ASP A 294 5.16 24.96 17.97
CA ASP A 294 5.48 23.94 18.97
C ASP A 294 5.54 22.53 18.37
N ALA A 295 4.86 22.31 17.23
CA ALA A 295 4.88 21.04 16.52
C ALA A 295 5.92 21.00 15.39
N ALA A 296 6.46 22.15 15.00
CA ALA A 296 7.43 22.27 13.91
C ALA A 296 8.76 21.60 14.23
N LEU A 297 9.44 21.16 13.18
CA LEU A 297 10.73 20.49 13.27
C LEU A 297 11.87 21.50 13.15
N TYR A 298 12.82 21.44 14.08
CA TYR A 298 13.99 22.32 14.11
C TYR A 298 15.28 21.50 13.96
N PRO A 299 16.30 21.98 13.20
CA PRO A 299 17.54 21.24 13.05
C PRO A 299 18.32 21.20 14.39
N GLY A 300 18.60 20.01 14.88
CA GLY A 300 19.46 19.77 16.03
C GLY A 300 20.90 19.47 15.67
N LEU A 301 21.17 19.17 14.38
CA LEU A 301 22.51 18.91 13.87
C LEU A 301 22.81 19.89 12.71
N VAL A 302 23.98 20.49 12.78
CA VAL A 302 24.51 21.31 11.69
C VAL A 302 25.53 20.45 10.94
N TYR A 303 25.27 20.23 9.65
CA TYR A 303 26.22 19.55 8.77
C TYR A 303 27.26 20.55 8.30
N GLU A 304 28.53 20.15 8.31
CA GLU A 304 29.59 20.97 7.74
C GLU A 304 29.35 21.22 6.24
N PRO A 305 29.58 22.43 5.74
CA PRO A 305 29.44 22.70 4.33
C PRO A 305 30.46 21.88 3.51
N CYS A 306 30.03 21.43 2.33
CA CYS A 306 30.90 20.83 1.34
C CYS A 306 31.03 21.80 0.19
N ASP A 307 32.19 22.45 0.08
CA ASP A 307 32.42 23.47 -0.95
C ASP A 307 32.78 22.86 -2.31
N THR A 308 33.08 21.57 -2.35
CA THR A 308 33.59 20.89 -3.57
C THR A 308 32.48 20.16 -4.34
N HIS A 309 31.39 19.77 -3.69
CA HIS A 309 30.34 18.96 -4.31
C HIS A 309 28.95 19.36 -3.81
N PRO A 310 27.87 19.18 -4.62
CA PRO A 310 26.52 19.42 -4.19
C PRO A 310 26.09 18.37 -3.13
N THR A 311 25.51 18.85 -2.03
CA THR A 311 25.14 18.01 -0.87
C THR A 311 23.64 17.96 -0.60
N GLY A 312 22.83 18.21 -1.59
CA GLY A 312 21.39 18.30 -1.52
C GLY A 312 20.88 19.70 -1.81
N GLY A 313 19.62 19.81 -2.11
CA GLY A 313 18.97 21.03 -2.55
C GLY A 313 17.59 21.24 -1.94
N ALA A 314 16.79 22.06 -2.61
CA ALA A 314 15.39 22.23 -2.32
C ALA A 314 14.60 20.95 -2.66
N THR A 315 13.41 20.83 -2.08
CA THR A 315 12.46 19.80 -2.50
C THR A 315 12.04 20.03 -3.95
N GLU A 316 12.11 19.01 -4.76
CA GLU A 316 11.76 19.04 -6.17
C GLU A 316 10.40 18.41 -6.39
N LEU A 317 9.56 19.04 -7.20
CA LEU A 317 8.30 18.49 -7.68
C LEU A 317 8.48 18.13 -9.15
N MET A 318 8.47 16.84 -9.46
CA MET A 318 8.49 16.34 -10.83
C MET A 318 7.05 16.11 -11.29
N LEU A 319 6.66 16.71 -12.41
CA LEU A 319 5.33 16.57 -13.00
C LEU A 319 5.46 15.87 -14.35
N LEU A 320 4.65 14.83 -14.52
CA LEU A 320 4.52 14.11 -15.78
C LEU A 320 3.16 14.46 -16.39
N ASP A 321 3.17 15.17 -17.53
CA ASP A 321 1.98 15.43 -18.32
C ASP A 321 1.82 14.33 -19.37
N LEU A 322 0.73 13.58 -19.28
CA LEU A 322 0.42 12.47 -20.18
C LEU A 322 -0.53 12.87 -21.32
N GLU A 323 -1.07 14.09 -21.31
CA GLU A 323 -1.97 14.55 -22.37
C GLU A 323 -1.21 14.71 -23.69
N ASP A 324 0.04 15.19 -23.66
CA ASP A 324 0.89 15.33 -24.86
C ASP A 324 1.34 13.98 -25.47
N VAL A 325 1.32 12.89 -24.69
CA VAL A 325 1.78 11.58 -25.19
C VAL A 325 0.70 10.86 -26.01
N THR A 326 -0.56 11.27 -25.89
CA THR A 326 -1.70 10.66 -26.61
C THR A 326 -2.06 11.40 -27.89
N GLU A 327 -1.61 12.66 -28.11
CA GLU A 327 -1.94 13.47 -29.29
C GLU A 327 -1.03 13.21 -30.50
N ASP A 328 0.17 12.66 -30.33
CA ASP A 328 1.09 12.34 -31.43
C ASP A 328 0.74 11.07 -32.23
N SER A 329 -0.40 10.42 -31.93
CA SER A 329 -0.85 9.21 -32.64
C SER A 329 -1.86 9.43 -33.78
N ASP A 330 -2.20 10.68 -34.11
CA ASP A 330 -3.20 11.02 -35.14
C ASP A 330 -2.64 11.47 -36.49
N ASP A 331 -1.33 11.42 -36.72
CA ASP A 331 -0.80 11.64 -38.06
C ASP A 331 -0.54 10.31 -38.80
N ASP A 332 -1.20 10.17 -39.99
CA ASP A 332 -1.21 9.07 -40.95
C ASP A 332 0.15 8.57 -41.48
N VAL A 333 1.16 8.47 -40.64
CA VAL A 333 2.44 7.85 -41.00
C VAL A 333 2.57 6.51 -40.25
N LYS A 334 2.12 5.44 -40.91
CA LYS A 334 2.47 4.08 -40.48
C LYS A 334 3.98 3.92 -40.52
N PRO A 335 4.67 3.69 -39.37
CA PRO A 335 6.07 3.32 -39.41
C PRO A 335 6.21 1.89 -39.96
N GLU A 336 7.06 1.71 -40.94
CA GLU A 336 7.35 0.41 -41.59
C GLU A 336 8.15 -0.58 -40.69
N ASN A 337 8.27 -0.32 -39.39
CA ASN A 337 8.90 -1.24 -38.43
C ASN A 337 8.04 -1.40 -37.18
N GLU A 338 7.34 -2.51 -37.10
CA GLU A 338 6.44 -2.92 -35.98
C GLU A 338 7.15 -3.25 -34.65
N ASP A 339 8.46 -2.99 -34.50
CA ASP A 339 9.23 -3.51 -33.35
C ASP A 339 9.59 -2.49 -32.23
N THR A 340 9.11 -1.24 -32.25
CA THR A 340 9.63 -0.24 -31.30
C THR A 340 8.63 0.79 -30.75
N GLN A 341 7.36 0.46 -30.52
CA GLN A 341 6.51 1.27 -29.65
C GLN A 341 5.77 0.38 -28.66
N ALA A 342 6.48 -0.05 -27.62
CA ALA A 342 5.85 -0.44 -26.38
C ALA A 342 5.15 0.82 -25.83
N VAL A 343 3.82 0.84 -25.86
CA VAL A 343 3.01 1.87 -25.20
C VAL A 343 3.24 1.71 -23.71
N TYR A 344 4.14 2.52 -23.14
CA TYR A 344 4.39 2.55 -21.70
C TYR A 344 3.10 2.92 -20.98
N SER A 345 2.79 2.19 -19.92
CA SER A 345 1.74 2.59 -18.98
C SER A 345 2.14 3.88 -18.27
N SER A 346 1.18 4.64 -17.72
CA SER A 346 1.48 5.85 -16.93
C SER A 346 2.48 5.57 -15.80
N ARG A 347 2.44 4.37 -15.22
CA ARG A 347 3.37 3.93 -14.17
C ARG A 347 4.78 3.67 -14.69
N GLU A 348 4.91 3.11 -15.87
CA GLU A 348 6.21 2.89 -16.50
C GLU A 348 6.89 4.22 -16.84
N TRP A 349 6.12 5.23 -17.29
CA TRP A 349 6.64 6.59 -17.49
C TRP A 349 7.11 7.22 -16.18
N GLU A 350 6.32 7.10 -15.11
CA GLU A 350 6.69 7.58 -13.78
C GLU A 350 7.96 6.87 -13.27
N ALA A 351 8.05 5.55 -13.45
CA ALA A 351 9.24 4.76 -13.11
C ALA A 351 10.47 5.16 -13.94
N ALA A 352 10.28 5.47 -15.22
CA ALA A 352 11.36 5.94 -16.08
C ALA A 352 11.89 7.31 -15.64
N MET A 353 11.03 8.23 -15.27
CA MET A 353 11.38 9.54 -14.73
C MET A 353 12.14 9.42 -13.40
N ILE A 354 11.71 8.53 -12.50
CA ILE A 354 12.40 8.21 -11.26
C ILE A 354 13.82 7.66 -11.56
N ALA A 355 13.95 6.77 -12.55
CA ALA A 355 15.23 6.21 -12.94
C ALA A 355 16.23 7.27 -13.44
N GLU A 356 15.76 8.24 -14.24
CA GLU A 356 16.61 9.36 -14.69
C GLU A 356 17.06 10.23 -13.51
N LYS A 357 16.16 10.50 -12.55
CA LYS A 357 16.52 11.25 -11.34
C LYS A 357 17.54 10.49 -10.47
N ILE A 358 17.40 9.18 -10.35
CA ILE A 358 18.40 8.35 -9.63
C ILE A 358 19.77 8.44 -10.32
N ARG A 359 19.84 8.39 -11.66
CA ARG A 359 21.09 8.54 -12.41
C ARG A 359 21.73 9.90 -12.19
N GLU A 360 20.94 10.97 -12.24
CA GLU A 360 21.40 12.32 -11.94
C GLU A 360 22.02 12.42 -10.53
N ILE A 361 21.33 11.85 -9.52
CA ILE A 361 21.78 11.87 -8.12
C ILE A 361 23.08 11.07 -7.91
N THR A 362 23.25 9.97 -8.64
CA THR A 362 24.39 9.05 -8.51
C THR A 362 25.48 9.26 -9.55
N ASP A 363 25.39 10.30 -10.38
CA ASP A 363 26.36 10.59 -11.43
C ASP A 363 27.75 10.88 -10.84
N PRO A 364 28.82 10.25 -11.34
CA PRO A 364 30.18 10.43 -10.79
C PRO A 364 30.73 11.86 -10.86
N GLU A 365 30.29 12.67 -11.83
CA GLU A 365 30.81 14.03 -12.06
C GLU A 365 29.95 15.12 -11.42
N SER A 366 28.62 14.94 -11.44
CA SER A 366 27.65 15.97 -11.03
C SER A 366 26.69 15.52 -9.90
N GLY A 367 26.78 14.28 -9.45
CA GLY A 367 25.87 13.70 -8.48
C GLY A 367 25.95 14.31 -7.08
N LEU A 368 25.00 13.94 -6.25
CA LEU A 368 24.88 14.44 -4.87
C LEU A 368 25.81 13.69 -3.92
N TYR A 369 26.40 14.43 -3.00
CA TYR A 369 27.24 13.87 -1.94
C TYR A 369 26.50 13.85 -0.59
N ILE A 370 26.62 12.75 0.13
CA ILE A 370 26.05 12.57 1.46
C ILE A 370 27.13 12.43 2.52
N TRP A 371 26.80 12.80 3.75
CA TRP A 371 27.71 12.65 4.88
C TRP A 371 27.76 11.20 5.36
N ASP A 372 28.90 10.57 5.28
CA ASP A 372 29.16 9.26 5.85
C ASP A 372 29.52 9.40 7.33
N LYS A 373 28.68 8.85 8.21
CA LYS A 373 28.86 8.94 9.67
C LYS A 373 30.04 8.13 10.19
N GLU A 374 30.38 7.03 9.50
CA GLU A 374 31.47 6.14 9.89
C GLU A 374 32.82 6.72 9.49
N GLN A 375 32.91 7.18 8.25
CA GLN A 375 34.14 7.75 7.69
C GLN A 375 34.32 9.23 8.04
N LYS A 376 33.28 9.89 8.57
CA LYS A 376 33.25 11.33 8.87
C LYS A 376 33.70 12.20 7.69
N THR A 377 33.24 11.86 6.50
CA THR A 377 33.55 12.55 5.25
C THR A 377 32.33 12.53 4.32
N TYR A 378 32.37 13.37 3.30
CA TYR A 378 31.38 13.32 2.23
C TYR A 378 31.76 12.25 1.20
N ARG A 379 30.80 11.44 0.76
CA ARG A 379 30.91 10.50 -0.35
C ARG A 379 29.77 10.67 -1.35
N LEU A 380 29.97 10.22 -2.56
CA LEU A 380 28.92 10.17 -3.58
C LEU A 380 27.74 9.30 -3.11
N THR A 381 26.53 9.68 -3.43
CA THR A 381 25.33 8.91 -3.16
C THR A 381 25.35 7.59 -3.95
N GLU A 382 25.01 6.50 -3.30
CA GLU A 382 24.86 5.18 -3.88
C GLU A 382 23.38 4.78 -3.92
N TYR A 383 22.99 3.78 -4.70
CA TYR A 383 21.60 3.31 -4.79
C TYR A 383 21.00 2.92 -3.43
N ARG A 384 21.80 2.36 -2.52
CA ARG A 384 21.39 2.01 -1.15
C ARG A 384 21.01 3.20 -0.26
N ASP A 385 21.40 4.41 -0.65
CA ASP A 385 21.10 5.63 0.10
C ASP A 385 19.75 6.25 -0.31
N ILE A 386 19.12 5.69 -1.35
CA ILE A 386 17.90 6.23 -1.96
C ILE A 386 16.71 5.34 -1.56
N ALA A 387 15.66 5.96 -1.03
CA ALA A 387 14.41 5.29 -0.72
C ALA A 387 13.26 5.88 -1.54
N ILE A 388 12.44 5.01 -2.13
CA ILE A 388 11.23 5.38 -2.85
C ILE A 388 10.03 4.99 -1.98
N LEU A 389 9.21 5.98 -1.61
CA LEU A 389 8.02 5.78 -0.78
C LEU A 389 6.77 5.78 -1.65
N LEU A 390 5.97 4.72 -1.55
CA LEU A 390 4.72 4.55 -2.29
C LEU A 390 3.52 4.54 -1.33
N ARG A 391 2.37 5.02 -1.79
CA ARG A 391 1.11 4.93 -1.02
C ARG A 391 0.70 3.47 -0.80
N THR A 392 0.86 2.63 -1.82
CA THR A 392 0.61 1.19 -1.78
C THR A 392 1.75 0.49 -2.50
N VAL A 393 2.32 -0.51 -1.87
CA VAL A 393 3.46 -1.26 -2.42
C VAL A 393 2.97 -2.35 -3.39
N SER A 394 1.84 -3.01 -3.06
CA SER A 394 1.29 -4.10 -3.86
C SER A 394 0.92 -3.67 -5.29
N GLY A 395 1.45 -4.39 -6.26
CA GLY A 395 1.19 -4.18 -7.69
C GLY A 395 1.90 -2.98 -8.33
N TRP A 396 2.53 -2.08 -7.54
CA TRP A 396 3.30 -0.95 -8.05
C TRP A 396 4.81 -1.19 -7.93
N ALA A 397 5.25 -1.75 -6.82
CA ALA A 397 6.68 -1.95 -6.57
C ALA A 397 7.33 -2.91 -7.56
N GLU A 398 6.63 -3.96 -7.97
CA GLU A 398 7.15 -4.95 -8.94
C GLU A 398 7.39 -4.30 -10.31
N GLU A 399 6.44 -3.50 -10.78
CA GLU A 399 6.53 -2.75 -12.03
C GLU A 399 7.68 -1.73 -11.99
N LEU A 400 7.77 -0.96 -10.91
CA LEU A 400 8.85 0.01 -10.67
C LEU A 400 10.23 -0.67 -10.64
N ILE A 401 10.38 -1.77 -9.90
CA ILE A 401 11.63 -2.54 -9.82
C ILE A 401 12.01 -3.07 -11.20
N SER A 402 11.05 -3.58 -11.97
CA SER A 402 11.29 -4.10 -13.32
C SER A 402 11.88 -3.02 -14.23
N VAL A 403 11.29 -1.81 -14.23
CA VAL A 403 11.78 -0.67 -15.02
C VAL A 403 13.17 -0.22 -14.54
N LEU A 404 13.38 -0.09 -13.23
CA LEU A 404 14.68 0.29 -12.67
C LEU A 404 15.79 -0.72 -13.05
N LEU A 405 15.51 -2.01 -12.92
CA LEU A 405 16.45 -3.08 -13.30
C LEU A 405 16.74 -3.07 -14.80
N SER A 406 15.75 -2.84 -15.67
CA SER A 406 15.96 -2.73 -17.12
C SER A 406 16.89 -1.55 -17.49
N LYS A 407 16.91 -0.52 -16.65
CA LYS A 407 17.80 0.64 -16.78
C LYS A 407 19.14 0.48 -16.02
N GLY A 408 19.42 -0.70 -15.47
CA GLY A 408 20.67 -1.01 -14.76
C GLY A 408 20.74 -0.50 -13.32
N ILE A 409 19.62 -0.07 -12.74
CA ILE A 409 19.53 0.41 -11.37
C ILE A 409 19.04 -0.73 -10.47
N SER A 410 19.88 -1.17 -9.54
CA SER A 410 19.51 -2.20 -8.56
C SER A 410 18.51 -1.63 -7.54
N ALA A 411 17.33 -2.22 -7.46
CA ALA A 411 16.28 -1.86 -6.53
C ALA A 411 15.67 -3.09 -5.88
N SER A 412 15.21 -2.94 -4.65
CA SER A 412 14.48 -3.96 -3.90
C SER A 412 13.31 -3.32 -3.16
N ALA A 413 12.23 -4.06 -2.96
CA ALA A 413 11.13 -3.63 -2.10
C ALA A 413 10.95 -4.65 -0.99
N ASP A 414 10.70 -4.13 0.21
CA ASP A 414 10.27 -4.95 1.36
C ASP A 414 8.76 -5.21 1.21
N THR A 415 8.43 -6.01 0.20
CA THR A 415 7.06 -6.42 -0.05
C THR A 415 6.78 -7.68 0.75
N GLY A 416 5.98 -7.56 1.79
CA GLY A 416 5.40 -8.71 2.50
C GLY A 416 4.53 -9.62 1.61
N SER A 417 4.37 -9.31 0.33
CA SER A 417 3.62 -10.03 -0.69
C SER A 417 4.50 -10.24 -1.91
N GLY A 418 4.54 -11.45 -2.44
CA GLY A 418 5.22 -11.73 -3.70
C GLY A 418 6.23 -12.89 -3.68
N TYR A 419 6.47 -13.51 -2.52
CA TYR A 419 7.36 -14.67 -2.44
C TYR A 419 6.96 -15.78 -3.42
N PHE A 420 5.68 -16.13 -3.47
CA PHE A 420 5.17 -17.12 -4.41
C PHE A 420 5.04 -16.61 -5.84
N SER A 421 5.15 -15.29 -6.06
CA SER A 421 5.16 -14.66 -7.38
C SER A 421 6.57 -14.49 -7.93
N ALA A 422 7.60 -14.63 -7.09
CA ALA A 422 9.00 -14.57 -7.51
C ALA A 422 9.29 -15.64 -8.58
N LEU A 423 9.91 -15.23 -9.68
CA LEU A 423 10.14 -16.08 -10.86
C LEU A 423 10.86 -17.37 -10.51
N GLU A 424 11.89 -17.29 -9.66
CA GLU A 424 12.67 -18.44 -9.22
C GLU A 424 11.84 -19.45 -8.41
N VAL A 425 10.90 -18.96 -7.61
CA VAL A 425 9.98 -19.79 -6.82
C VAL A 425 8.91 -20.39 -7.71
N GLN A 426 8.30 -19.57 -8.59
CA GLN A 426 7.28 -20.04 -9.52
C GLN A 426 7.79 -21.12 -10.46
N THR A 427 9.01 -20.98 -10.97
CA THR A 427 9.61 -21.99 -11.85
C THR A 427 9.69 -23.34 -11.15
N ILE A 428 10.15 -23.38 -9.91
CA ILE A 428 10.24 -24.63 -9.13
C ILE A 428 8.86 -25.16 -8.74
N LEU A 429 7.91 -24.30 -8.41
CA LEU A 429 6.53 -24.72 -8.13
C LEU A 429 5.88 -25.34 -9.37
N ASN A 430 6.03 -24.71 -10.55
CA ASN A 430 5.55 -25.27 -11.82
C ASN A 430 6.22 -26.63 -12.11
N LEU A 431 7.51 -26.77 -11.81
CA LEU A 431 8.21 -28.03 -11.95
C LEU A 431 7.65 -29.13 -11.03
N LEU A 432 7.34 -28.78 -9.76
CA LEU A 432 6.67 -29.71 -8.85
C LEU A 432 5.26 -30.08 -9.35
N GLU A 433 4.53 -29.14 -9.94
CA GLU A 433 3.20 -29.40 -10.53
C GLU A 433 3.28 -30.42 -11.68
N ILE A 434 4.28 -30.32 -12.57
CA ILE A 434 4.44 -31.29 -13.66
C ILE A 434 5.09 -32.62 -13.23
N ILE A 435 5.85 -32.62 -12.14
CA ILE A 435 6.31 -33.87 -11.49
C ILE A 435 5.11 -34.65 -10.97
N ASP A 436 4.14 -33.96 -10.36
CA ASP A 436 2.89 -34.58 -9.92
C ASP A 436 2.01 -34.99 -11.12
N ASN A 437 1.69 -34.02 -11.98
CA ASN A 437 0.83 -34.24 -13.16
C ASN A 437 1.34 -33.47 -14.39
N PRO A 438 2.00 -34.16 -15.36
CA PRO A 438 2.57 -33.54 -16.55
C PRO A 438 1.52 -33.06 -17.58
N LEU A 439 0.23 -33.40 -17.40
CA LEU A 439 -0.84 -32.99 -18.30
C LEU A 439 -1.33 -31.56 -18.02
N GLN A 440 -0.65 -30.79 -17.19
CA GLN A 440 -0.94 -29.39 -16.93
C GLN A 440 -0.17 -28.51 -17.93
N ASP A 441 -0.87 -28.01 -18.96
CA ASP A 441 -0.26 -27.31 -20.10
C ASP A 441 0.50 -26.04 -19.70
N ILE A 442 -0.06 -25.21 -18.80
CA ILE A 442 0.55 -23.94 -18.37
C ILE A 442 1.84 -24.17 -17.58
N PRO A 443 1.86 -24.99 -16.50
CA PRO A 443 3.09 -25.32 -15.79
C PRO A 443 4.13 -25.98 -16.70
N LEU A 444 3.71 -26.88 -17.60
CA LEU A 444 4.63 -27.56 -18.53
C LEU A 444 5.28 -26.54 -19.48
N ALA A 445 4.50 -25.69 -20.12
CA ALA A 445 5.03 -24.67 -21.01
C ALA A 445 5.99 -23.72 -20.27
N ALA A 446 5.63 -23.30 -19.05
CA ALA A 446 6.47 -22.44 -18.22
C ALA A 446 7.82 -23.09 -17.88
N VAL A 447 7.85 -24.38 -17.51
CA VAL A 447 9.09 -25.09 -17.22
C VAL A 447 9.90 -25.32 -18.48
N MET A 448 9.26 -25.69 -19.58
CA MET A 448 9.95 -25.89 -20.89
C MET A 448 10.63 -24.60 -21.35
N HIS A 449 9.95 -23.44 -21.18
CA HIS A 449 10.51 -22.13 -21.56
C HIS A 449 11.55 -21.61 -20.57
N SER A 450 11.57 -22.11 -19.34
CA SER A 450 12.52 -21.69 -18.29
C SER A 450 13.96 -22.15 -18.57
N PRO A 451 14.93 -21.65 -17.78
CA PRO A 451 16.32 -22.16 -17.82
C PRO A 451 16.49 -23.66 -17.50
N ILE A 452 15.43 -24.33 -17.07
CA ILE A 452 15.43 -25.79 -16.86
C ILE A 452 15.19 -26.55 -18.18
N GLY A 453 14.26 -26.04 -19.01
CA GLY A 453 13.90 -26.67 -20.27
C GLY A 453 14.67 -26.15 -21.48
N HIS A 454 14.98 -24.85 -21.50
CA HIS A 454 15.66 -24.14 -22.60
C HIS A 454 14.94 -24.22 -23.96
N PHE A 455 13.59 -24.25 -23.97
CA PHE A 455 12.82 -24.18 -25.21
C PHE A 455 12.37 -22.76 -25.48
N SER A 456 12.47 -22.31 -26.75
CA SER A 456 11.95 -21.00 -27.14
C SER A 456 10.43 -21.01 -27.31
N SER A 457 9.82 -19.84 -27.30
CA SER A 457 8.37 -19.70 -27.60
C SER A 457 8.03 -20.19 -29.01
N GLU A 458 8.93 -19.97 -29.96
CA GLU A 458 8.79 -20.44 -31.34
C GLU A 458 8.83 -21.97 -31.43
N GLU A 459 9.75 -22.64 -30.71
CA GLU A 459 9.83 -24.11 -30.65
C GLU A 459 8.55 -24.70 -30.04
N LEU A 460 7.99 -24.08 -28.99
CA LEU A 460 6.71 -24.51 -28.41
C LEU A 460 5.56 -24.33 -29.39
N ALA A 461 5.57 -23.24 -30.17
CA ALA A 461 4.57 -22.99 -31.20
C ALA A 461 4.70 -24.03 -32.36
N ILE A 462 5.92 -24.37 -32.77
CA ILE A 462 6.18 -25.44 -33.78
C ILE A 462 5.59 -26.76 -33.31
N ILE A 463 5.86 -27.17 -32.07
CA ILE A 463 5.32 -28.43 -31.52
C ILE A 463 3.80 -28.41 -31.57
N ARG A 464 3.18 -27.30 -31.22
CA ARG A 464 1.72 -27.17 -31.19
C ARG A 464 1.08 -27.06 -32.58
N ALA A 465 1.80 -26.49 -33.55
CA ALA A 465 1.36 -26.42 -34.93
C ALA A 465 1.41 -27.80 -35.62
N GLU A 466 2.45 -28.62 -35.36
CA GLU A 466 2.60 -29.98 -35.90
C GLU A 466 1.62 -30.97 -35.26
N GLU A 467 1.30 -30.79 -33.98
CA GLU A 467 0.43 -31.64 -33.19
C GLU A 467 -0.70 -30.80 -32.58
N PRO A 468 -1.71 -30.43 -33.40
CA PRO A 468 -2.75 -29.47 -32.98
C PRO A 468 -3.67 -30.06 -31.89
N PRO A 469 -4.39 -29.21 -31.12
CA PRO A 469 -5.29 -29.65 -30.04
C PRO A 469 -6.40 -30.61 -30.47
N SER A 470 -6.72 -30.65 -31.74
CA SER A 470 -7.67 -31.61 -32.32
C SER A 470 -7.14 -33.06 -32.35
N GLN A 471 -5.83 -33.23 -32.33
CA GLN A 471 -5.13 -34.55 -32.31
C GLN A 471 -4.55 -34.84 -30.94
N CYS A 472 -3.88 -33.87 -30.32
CA CYS A 472 -3.27 -33.97 -29.00
C CYS A 472 -3.84 -32.93 -28.07
N LYS A 473 -4.68 -33.33 -27.11
CA LYS A 473 -5.38 -32.42 -26.20
C LYS A 473 -4.39 -31.63 -25.33
N HIS A 474 -3.40 -32.30 -24.77
CA HIS A 474 -2.44 -31.71 -23.83
C HIS A 474 -1.08 -31.44 -24.53
N LEU A 475 -0.37 -30.40 -24.05
CA LEU A 475 0.97 -30.07 -24.56
C LEU A 475 1.95 -31.22 -24.36
N TYR A 476 1.82 -31.98 -23.26
CA TYR A 476 2.63 -33.17 -22.98
C TYR A 476 2.50 -34.23 -24.09
N ASP A 477 1.25 -34.52 -24.48
CA ASP A 477 0.98 -35.53 -25.53
C ASP A 477 1.52 -35.03 -26.89
N ALA A 478 1.34 -33.76 -27.20
CA ALA A 478 1.84 -33.11 -28.41
C ALA A 478 3.38 -33.18 -28.50
N ALA A 479 4.05 -32.78 -27.43
CA ALA A 479 5.51 -32.76 -27.36
C ALA A 479 6.11 -34.20 -27.41
N THR A 480 5.43 -35.16 -26.77
CA THR A 480 5.85 -36.58 -26.80
C THR A 480 5.64 -37.19 -28.19
N SER A 481 4.50 -36.92 -28.84
CA SER A 481 4.22 -37.34 -30.21
C SER A 481 5.24 -36.75 -31.19
N PHE A 482 5.53 -35.44 -31.08
CA PHE A 482 6.55 -34.76 -31.88
C PHE A 482 7.93 -35.40 -31.68
N ALA A 483 8.34 -35.64 -30.43
CA ALA A 483 9.62 -36.26 -30.11
C ALA A 483 9.78 -37.68 -30.68
N GLN A 484 8.67 -38.41 -30.77
CA GLN A 484 8.65 -39.76 -31.35
C GLN A 484 8.66 -39.72 -32.90
N LYS A 485 7.83 -38.84 -33.50
CA LYS A 485 7.66 -38.67 -34.95
C LYS A 485 8.96 -38.25 -35.63
N TYR A 486 9.72 -37.35 -35.04
CA TYR A 486 10.99 -36.85 -35.61
C TYR A 486 12.23 -37.45 -34.93
N SER A 487 12.10 -38.66 -34.40
CA SER A 487 13.22 -39.40 -33.80
C SER A 487 14.27 -39.88 -34.82
N ASP A 488 13.84 -40.17 -36.05
CA ASP A 488 14.74 -40.54 -37.16
C ASP A 488 15.05 -39.29 -38.00
N PRO A 489 16.33 -39.01 -38.32
CA PRO A 489 16.71 -37.93 -39.23
C PRO A 489 16.02 -38.02 -40.61
N ALA A 490 15.64 -39.23 -41.03
CA ALA A 490 14.95 -39.45 -42.29
C ALA A 490 13.54 -38.80 -42.32
N ASP A 491 12.84 -38.76 -41.19
CA ASP A 491 11.50 -38.20 -41.08
C ASP A 491 11.52 -36.67 -41.02
N ALA A 492 12.65 -36.06 -40.70
CA ALA A 492 12.88 -34.62 -40.62
C ALA A 492 13.54 -34.03 -41.88
N LYS A 493 13.70 -34.78 -42.99
CA LYS A 493 14.49 -34.37 -44.19
C LYS A 493 14.13 -33.02 -44.80
N ASN A 494 12.89 -32.52 -44.62
CA ASN A 494 12.43 -31.27 -45.18
C ASN A 494 12.10 -30.23 -44.11
N LYS A 495 12.49 -30.45 -42.83
CA LYS A 495 12.14 -29.60 -41.67
C LYS A 495 13.40 -29.38 -40.83
N GLU A 496 14.08 -28.28 -41.11
CA GLU A 496 15.31 -27.89 -40.42
C GLU A 496 15.09 -27.76 -38.90
N GLY A 497 16.00 -28.35 -38.10
CA GLY A 497 15.94 -28.27 -36.64
C GLY A 497 14.98 -29.25 -35.93
N TYR A 498 14.03 -29.89 -36.63
CA TYR A 498 13.03 -30.75 -35.98
C TYR A 498 13.63 -32.01 -35.33
N HIS A 499 14.64 -32.62 -35.92
CA HIS A 499 15.31 -33.76 -35.30
C HIS A 499 16.07 -33.37 -34.03
N GLU A 500 16.73 -32.21 -34.03
CA GLU A 500 17.42 -31.68 -32.88
C GLU A 500 16.42 -31.34 -31.74
N LEU A 501 15.33 -30.63 -32.07
CA LEU A 501 14.25 -30.34 -31.16
C LEU A 501 13.64 -31.62 -30.56
N ALA A 502 13.39 -32.64 -31.36
CA ALA A 502 12.93 -33.95 -30.89
C ALA A 502 13.93 -34.64 -29.95
N GLY A 503 15.22 -34.45 -30.19
CA GLY A 503 16.29 -34.93 -29.30
C GLY A 503 16.26 -34.24 -27.94
N ARG A 504 16.14 -32.93 -27.92
CA ARG A 504 16.03 -32.11 -26.70
C ARG A 504 14.77 -32.45 -25.90
N LEU A 505 13.63 -32.63 -26.58
CA LEU A 505 12.38 -33.05 -25.93
C LEU A 505 12.52 -34.40 -25.23
N ARG A 506 13.14 -35.38 -25.88
CA ARG A 506 13.41 -36.71 -25.27
C ARG A 506 14.29 -36.58 -24.02
N THR A 507 15.33 -35.78 -24.08
CA THR A 507 16.21 -35.54 -22.92
C THR A 507 15.41 -34.93 -21.76
N PHE A 508 14.63 -33.88 -22.04
CA PHE A 508 13.79 -33.22 -21.05
C PHE A 508 12.75 -34.15 -20.40
N PHE A 509 12.04 -34.95 -21.20
CA PHE A 509 11.05 -35.87 -20.65
C PHE A 509 11.68 -37.05 -19.90
N ASN A 510 12.86 -37.52 -20.29
CA ASN A 510 13.60 -38.51 -19.52
C ASN A 510 14.05 -37.96 -18.15
N GLN A 511 14.47 -36.72 -18.10
CA GLN A 511 14.80 -36.03 -16.87
C GLN A 511 13.57 -35.86 -16.00
N LEU A 512 12.44 -35.36 -16.55
CA LEU A 512 11.18 -35.26 -15.85
C LEU A 512 10.71 -36.61 -15.27
N GLU A 513 10.78 -37.69 -16.04
CA GLU A 513 10.40 -39.03 -15.56
C GLU A 513 11.34 -39.51 -14.44
N THR A 514 12.60 -39.11 -14.48
CA THR A 514 13.55 -39.40 -13.39
C THR A 514 13.13 -38.66 -12.11
N TYR A 515 12.72 -37.37 -12.20
CA TYR A 515 12.20 -36.62 -11.08
C TYR A 515 10.91 -37.23 -10.52
N ARG A 516 9.98 -37.62 -11.40
CA ARG A 516 8.73 -38.30 -11.04
C ARG A 516 8.98 -39.64 -10.35
N ARG A 517 9.96 -40.40 -10.78
CA ARG A 517 10.35 -41.68 -10.14
C ARG A 517 10.96 -41.41 -8.75
N LYS A 518 11.83 -40.40 -8.62
CA LYS A 518 12.45 -40.04 -7.35
C LYS A 518 11.43 -39.46 -6.34
N SER A 519 10.40 -38.73 -6.79
CA SER A 519 9.36 -38.18 -5.93
C SER A 519 8.55 -39.26 -5.17
N ARG A 520 8.65 -40.52 -5.57
CA ARG A 520 7.92 -41.62 -4.90
C ARG A 520 8.62 -42.13 -3.64
N TYR A 521 9.91 -41.84 -3.46
CA TYR A 521 10.69 -42.37 -2.35
C TYR A 521 11.60 -41.36 -1.65
N LEU A 522 11.92 -40.21 -2.27
CA LEU A 522 12.63 -39.12 -1.62
C LEU A 522 11.68 -38.26 -0.80
N LEU A 523 12.19 -37.71 0.29
CA LEU A 523 11.52 -36.62 0.99
C LEU A 523 11.44 -35.39 0.09
N LEU A 524 10.44 -34.57 0.29
CA LEU A 524 10.20 -33.42 -0.58
C LEU A 524 11.38 -32.44 -0.61
N ARG A 525 11.98 -32.16 0.55
CA ARG A 525 13.19 -31.33 0.62
C ARG A 525 14.37 -31.98 -0.13
N GLU A 526 14.57 -33.27 0.01
CA GLU A 526 15.62 -34.00 -0.70
C GLU A 526 15.37 -34.01 -2.22
N LEU A 527 14.13 -34.16 -2.64
CA LEU A 527 13.73 -34.06 -4.05
C LEU A 527 14.04 -32.67 -4.61
N LEU A 528 13.67 -31.61 -3.88
CA LEU A 528 13.94 -30.23 -4.30
C LEU A 528 15.45 -29.96 -4.43
N VAL A 529 16.26 -30.37 -3.46
CA VAL A 529 17.72 -30.22 -3.53
C VAL A 529 18.24 -30.96 -4.77
N TYR A 530 17.83 -32.21 -4.96
CA TYR A 530 18.24 -33.00 -6.13
C TYR A 530 17.85 -32.31 -7.45
N VAL A 531 16.66 -31.80 -7.55
CA VAL A 531 16.16 -31.13 -8.76
C VAL A 531 16.92 -29.84 -9.05
N LEU A 532 17.21 -29.04 -8.02
CA LEU A 532 17.97 -27.79 -8.14
C LEU A 532 19.41 -28.03 -8.62
N GLU A 533 20.06 -29.07 -8.09
CA GLU A 533 21.42 -29.46 -8.47
C GLU A 533 21.44 -30.10 -9.88
N ASP A 534 20.56 -31.07 -10.17
CA ASP A 534 20.53 -31.80 -11.43
C ASP A 534 20.17 -30.93 -12.64
N SER A 535 19.31 -29.91 -12.42
CA SER A 535 18.93 -28.93 -13.45
C SER A 535 19.92 -27.78 -13.61
N GLY A 536 20.88 -27.62 -12.71
CA GLY A 536 21.75 -26.43 -12.65
C GLY A 536 21.03 -25.10 -12.38
N TYR A 537 19.77 -25.18 -11.93
CA TYR A 537 18.94 -23.97 -11.75
C TYR A 537 19.43 -23.10 -10.60
N TYR A 538 19.96 -23.68 -9.53
CA TYR A 538 20.51 -22.93 -8.40
C TYR A 538 21.76 -22.13 -8.80
N GLU A 539 22.64 -22.70 -9.63
CA GLU A 539 23.83 -22.05 -10.20
C GLU A 539 23.42 -20.92 -11.15
N PHE A 540 22.42 -21.18 -12.01
CA PHE A 540 21.88 -20.17 -12.92
C PHE A 540 21.36 -18.95 -12.15
N ILE A 541 20.53 -19.17 -11.13
CA ILE A 541 20.00 -18.11 -10.27
C ILE A 541 21.13 -17.35 -9.56
N SER A 542 22.22 -18.03 -9.21
CA SER A 542 23.39 -17.41 -8.56
C SER A 542 24.15 -16.45 -9.47
N ALA A 543 23.99 -16.55 -10.78
CA ALA A 543 24.60 -15.66 -11.77
C ALA A 543 23.69 -14.49 -12.19
N MET A 544 22.41 -14.48 -11.76
CA MET A 544 21.45 -13.43 -12.11
C MET A 544 21.61 -12.16 -11.24
N PRO A 545 21.20 -10.98 -11.74
CA PRO A 545 21.06 -9.79 -10.91
C PRO A 545 20.16 -10.07 -9.69
N GLY A 546 20.55 -9.56 -8.50
CA GLY A 546 19.82 -9.84 -7.26
C GLY A 546 19.99 -11.27 -6.73
N ALA A 547 21.07 -11.96 -7.09
CA ALA A 547 21.35 -13.36 -6.74
C ALA A 547 21.16 -13.68 -5.26
N ALA A 548 21.56 -12.79 -4.35
CA ALA A 548 21.43 -13.01 -2.90
C ALA A 548 19.97 -13.21 -2.48
N THR A 549 19.07 -12.32 -2.93
CA THR A 549 17.63 -12.40 -2.65
C THR A 549 17.00 -13.62 -3.29
N ARG A 550 17.33 -13.90 -4.55
CA ARG A 550 16.79 -15.05 -5.28
C ARG A 550 17.21 -16.39 -4.66
N LYS A 551 18.45 -16.50 -4.22
CA LYS A 551 18.93 -17.68 -3.45
C LYS A 551 18.21 -17.82 -2.13
N ALA A 552 18.07 -16.73 -1.37
CA ALA A 552 17.31 -16.74 -0.12
C ALA A 552 15.86 -17.21 -0.34
N ASN A 553 15.22 -16.84 -1.45
CA ASN A 553 13.89 -17.31 -1.82
C ASN A 553 13.85 -18.83 -2.08
N LEU A 554 14.86 -19.38 -2.77
CA LEU A 554 14.96 -20.83 -2.98
C LEU A 554 15.27 -21.57 -1.67
N ASP A 555 16.17 -21.05 -0.86
CA ASP A 555 16.50 -21.63 0.45
C ASP A 555 15.27 -21.64 1.38
N MET A 556 14.48 -20.56 1.37
CA MET A 556 13.20 -20.52 2.09
C MET A 556 12.21 -21.58 1.57
N LEU A 557 12.17 -21.85 0.25
CA LEU A 557 11.34 -22.92 -0.29
C LEU A 557 11.75 -24.29 0.24
N LEU A 558 13.06 -24.54 0.34
CA LEU A 558 13.62 -25.78 0.92
C LEU A 558 13.28 -25.93 2.41
N GLU A 559 13.35 -24.84 3.18
CA GLU A 559 12.96 -24.84 4.60
C GLU A 559 11.46 -25.12 4.77
N ARG A 560 10.62 -24.50 3.94
CA ARG A 560 9.16 -24.72 3.96
C ARG A 560 8.81 -26.16 3.58
N ALA A 561 9.48 -26.73 2.59
CA ALA A 561 9.31 -28.13 2.25
C ALA A 561 9.65 -29.04 3.44
N GLY A 562 10.78 -28.79 4.11
CA GLY A 562 11.18 -29.53 5.31
C GLY A 562 10.24 -29.34 6.51
N ALA A 563 9.67 -28.14 6.67
CA ALA A 563 8.65 -27.88 7.70
C ALA A 563 7.32 -28.59 7.39
N PHE A 564 6.92 -28.59 6.12
CA PHE A 564 5.71 -29.29 5.67
C PHE A 564 5.79 -30.80 5.92
N GLU A 565 6.93 -31.41 5.73
CA GLU A 565 7.15 -32.86 5.97
C GLU A 565 7.00 -33.28 7.43
N LYS A 566 7.15 -32.34 8.37
CA LYS A 566 6.89 -32.59 9.80
C LYS A 566 5.40 -32.64 10.14
N THR A 567 4.54 -32.31 9.17
CA THR A 567 3.08 -32.38 9.34
C THR A 567 2.55 -33.79 8.99
N SER A 568 1.27 -34.03 9.20
CA SER A 568 0.60 -35.30 8.83
C SER A 568 0.43 -35.47 7.31
N TYR A 569 0.78 -34.46 6.51
CA TYR A 569 0.66 -34.48 5.05
C TYR A 569 2.03 -34.63 4.42
N GLN A 570 2.16 -35.54 3.44
CA GLN A 570 3.44 -35.83 2.80
C GLN A 570 3.29 -35.89 1.27
N GLY A 571 4.41 -35.72 0.55
CA GLY A 571 4.51 -35.84 -0.89
C GLY A 571 4.22 -34.59 -1.69
N VAL A 572 4.62 -34.60 -2.95
CA VAL A 572 4.57 -33.47 -3.90
C VAL A 572 3.13 -32.95 -4.07
N PHE A 573 2.17 -33.81 -4.31
CA PHE A 573 0.77 -33.46 -4.50
C PHE A 573 0.20 -32.63 -3.35
N GLN A 574 0.41 -33.10 -2.11
CA GLN A 574 -0.12 -32.41 -0.93
C GLN A 574 0.57 -31.07 -0.71
N PHE A 575 1.85 -30.97 -1.00
CA PHE A 575 2.60 -29.73 -0.90
C PHE A 575 2.14 -28.70 -1.95
N VAL A 576 2.04 -29.08 -3.22
CA VAL A 576 1.51 -28.22 -4.28
C VAL A 576 0.11 -27.71 -3.91
N ARG A 577 -0.75 -28.59 -3.44
CA ARG A 577 -2.10 -28.21 -2.98
C ARG A 577 -2.06 -27.26 -1.77
N TYR A 578 -1.13 -27.44 -0.85
CA TYR A 578 -0.91 -26.56 0.28
C TYR A 578 -0.47 -25.17 -0.19
N ILE A 579 0.53 -25.09 -1.07
CA ILE A 579 1.00 -23.81 -1.64
C ILE A 579 -0.12 -23.10 -2.42
N ASN A 580 -0.86 -23.83 -3.26
CA ASN A 580 -1.97 -23.25 -4.02
C ASN A 580 -3.10 -22.72 -3.13
N ARG A 581 -3.31 -23.30 -1.95
CA ARG A 581 -4.21 -22.74 -0.93
C ARG A 581 -3.65 -21.46 -0.32
N LEU A 582 -2.37 -21.41 0.01
CA LEU A 582 -1.73 -20.20 0.54
C LEU A 582 -1.85 -19.05 -0.47
N LYS A 583 -1.53 -19.29 -1.75
CA LYS A 583 -1.72 -18.31 -2.82
C LYS A 583 -3.17 -17.80 -2.90
N LYS A 584 -4.15 -18.72 -2.85
CA LYS A 584 -5.58 -18.37 -2.95
C LYS A 584 -6.09 -17.50 -1.80
N TYR A 585 -5.55 -17.67 -0.61
CA TYR A 585 -5.97 -16.91 0.58
C TYR A 585 -5.05 -15.72 0.88
N SER A 586 -4.21 -15.33 -0.08
CA SER A 586 -3.25 -14.22 0.05
C SER A 586 -2.39 -14.32 1.34
N VAL A 587 -2.15 -15.55 1.79
CA VAL A 587 -1.22 -15.82 2.89
C VAL A 587 0.18 -15.90 2.27
N ASP A 588 0.68 -14.74 1.88
CA ASP A 588 2.04 -14.64 1.38
C ASP A 588 2.94 -14.33 2.58
N TYR A 589 3.87 -15.22 2.83
CA TYR A 589 4.82 -15.09 3.94
C TYR A 589 6.09 -14.42 3.42
N ALA A 590 6.07 -13.13 3.20
CA ALA A 590 7.32 -12.42 3.25
C ALA A 590 7.66 -12.14 4.72
N SER A 591 8.77 -12.63 5.12
CA SER A 591 9.35 -12.40 6.45
C SER A 591 9.85 -10.99 6.58
#